data_3ed905347d23b40bb8b737d58fa7201e
#
_entry.id   3ed905347d23b40bb8b737d58fa7201e
#
_cell.length_a   1.000
_cell.length_b   1.000
_cell.length_c   1.000
_cell.angle_alpha   90.00
_cell.angle_beta   90.00
_cell.angle_gamma   90.00
#
_symmetry.space_group_name_H-M   'P 1'
#
loop_
_entity.id
_entity.type
_entity.pdbx_description
1 polymer ?
#
loop_
_entity_poly.entity_id
_entity_poly.type
_entity_poly.pdbx_seq_one_letter_code
_entity_poly.pdbx_strand_id
1 'polypeptide(L)'
;MKRNEQRIIRRTRRKKGIRSGLFGMPGRPRLTVFRSAKHMYAQVIDDLSGRTLAAASTMEKDAKGNYGGNVAAAGQVGKRLAERAVAAGVGTVVFDRNGFKYHGRVKGLADGAREGGL
;
A
#
# COMPACT_ATOMS: atom_id res chain seq x y z
N MET A 1 29.10 0.32 -8.57
CA MET A 1 27.61 0.23 -8.66
C MET A 1 27.01 1.62 -8.51
N LYS A 2 26.10 1.99 -9.38
CA LYS A 2 25.44 3.29 -9.34
C LYS A 2 24.52 3.40 -8.13
N ARG A 3 24.34 4.62 -7.62
CA ARG A 3 23.54 4.90 -6.42
C ARG A 3 22.10 4.33 -6.49
N ASN A 4 21.45 4.47 -7.65
CA ASN A 4 20.09 3.97 -7.84
C ASN A 4 20.02 2.44 -7.80
N GLU A 5 21.02 1.76 -8.35
CA GLU A 5 21.12 0.31 -8.32
C GLU A 5 21.26 -0.21 -6.89
N GLN A 6 22.06 0.48 -6.05
CA GLN A 6 22.20 0.14 -4.64
C GLN A 6 20.89 0.29 -3.88
N ARG A 7 20.12 1.35 -4.15
CA ARG A 7 18.80 1.55 -3.54
C ARG A 7 17.83 0.43 -3.90
N ILE A 8 17.79 0.02 -5.16
CA ILE A 8 16.94 -1.06 -5.64
C ILE A 8 17.30 -2.37 -4.97
N ILE A 9 18.59 -2.70 -4.88
CA ILE A 9 19.07 -3.93 -4.23
C ILE A 9 18.68 -3.94 -2.76
N ARG A 10 18.90 -2.85 -2.03
CA ARG A 10 18.56 -2.74 -0.60
C ARG A 10 17.05 -2.88 -0.37
N ARG A 11 16.22 -2.26 -1.19
CA ARG A 11 14.77 -2.38 -1.09
C ARG A 11 14.32 -3.81 -1.36
N THR A 12 14.87 -4.44 -2.38
CA THR A 12 14.56 -5.83 -2.72
C THR A 12 14.87 -6.77 -1.56
N ARG A 13 16.00 -6.59 -0.88
CA ARG A 13 16.36 -7.38 0.29
C ARG A 13 15.39 -7.17 1.44
N ARG A 14 15.02 -5.92 1.73
CA ARG A 14 14.03 -5.61 2.78
C ARG A 14 12.66 -6.23 2.48
N LYS A 15 12.21 -6.10 1.25
CA LYS A 15 10.95 -6.67 0.77
C LYS A 15 10.92 -8.18 0.95
N LYS A 16 11.99 -8.86 0.57
CA LYS A 16 12.11 -10.32 0.69
C LYS A 16 12.07 -10.77 2.15
N GLY A 17 12.78 -10.08 3.03
CA GLY A 17 12.79 -10.37 4.46
C GLY A 17 11.43 -10.15 5.10
N ILE A 18 10.73 -9.08 4.76
CA ILE A 18 9.39 -8.77 5.26
C ILE A 18 8.38 -9.82 4.77
N ARG A 19 8.39 -10.16 3.50
CA ARG A 19 7.43 -11.10 2.90
C ARG A 19 7.58 -12.52 3.38
N SER A 20 8.74 -12.91 3.89
CA SER A 20 8.92 -14.25 4.46
C SER A 20 7.96 -14.52 5.63
N GLY A 21 7.52 -13.46 6.34
CA GLY A 21 6.56 -13.56 7.44
C GLY A 21 5.16 -13.06 7.10
N LEU A 22 4.92 -12.60 5.85
CA LEU A 22 3.64 -11.99 5.46
C LEU A 22 2.96 -12.78 4.34
N PHE A 23 1.76 -13.28 4.63
CA PHE A 23 0.92 -13.95 3.65
C PHE A 23 -0.52 -13.53 3.85
N GLY A 24 -1.16 -13.02 2.80
CA GLY A 24 -2.54 -12.56 2.85
C GLY A 24 -3.53 -13.71 2.69
N MET A 25 -4.24 -14.03 3.77
CA MET A 25 -5.32 -15.03 3.77
C MET A 25 -6.67 -14.36 3.49
N PRO A 26 -7.71 -15.09 3.04
CA PRO A 26 -9.03 -14.49 2.82
C PRO A 26 -9.59 -13.76 4.01
N GLY A 27 -9.39 -14.27 5.23
CA GLY A 27 -9.84 -13.62 6.46
C GLY A 27 -8.96 -12.46 6.91
N ARG A 28 -7.74 -12.36 6.39
CA ARG A 28 -6.78 -11.31 6.70
C ARG A 28 -5.87 -11.06 5.50
N PRO A 29 -6.38 -10.38 4.44
CA PRO A 29 -5.64 -10.13 3.23
C PRO A 29 -4.42 -9.22 3.47
N ARG A 30 -3.51 -9.21 2.52
CA ARG A 30 -2.31 -8.37 2.58
C ARG A 30 -2.58 -7.02 1.91
N LEU A 31 -2.40 -5.93 2.67
CA LEU A 31 -2.39 -4.58 2.13
C LEU A 31 -0.97 -4.23 1.74
N THR A 32 -0.70 -4.08 0.45
CA THR A 32 0.62 -3.73 -0.06
C THR A 32 0.62 -2.34 -0.67
N VAL A 33 1.74 -1.63 -0.52
CA VAL A 33 1.90 -0.27 -1.01
C VAL A 33 3.03 -0.21 -2.04
N PHE A 34 2.92 0.71 -2.97
CA PHE A 34 3.99 1.09 -3.87
C PHE A 34 4.02 2.61 -4.01
N ARG A 35 5.19 3.20 -3.93
CA ARG A 35 5.37 4.64 -4.12
C ARG A 35 6.36 4.93 -5.23
N SER A 36 6.04 5.96 -6.02
CA SER A 36 6.98 6.60 -6.93
C SER A 36 7.21 8.04 -6.47
N ALA A 37 8.02 8.80 -7.18
CA ALA A 37 8.30 10.19 -6.81
C ALA A 37 7.02 11.04 -6.69
N LYS A 38 6.04 10.82 -7.56
CA LYS A 38 4.84 11.66 -7.67
C LYS A 38 3.54 10.97 -7.30
N HIS A 39 3.56 9.66 -7.07
CA HIS A 39 2.33 8.88 -6.88
C HIS A 39 2.45 7.82 -5.81
N MET A 40 1.29 7.43 -5.29
CA MET A 40 1.12 6.31 -4.35
C MET A 40 0.09 5.34 -4.92
N TYR A 41 0.34 4.06 -4.67
CA TYR A 41 -0.53 2.95 -5.08
C TYR A 41 -0.70 2.01 -3.91
N ALA A 42 -1.88 1.44 -3.75
CA ALA A 42 -2.14 0.45 -2.71
C ALA A 42 -3.13 -0.60 -3.19
N GLN A 43 -2.94 -1.83 -2.75
CA GLN A 43 -3.80 -2.97 -3.08
C GLN A 43 -4.03 -3.82 -1.85
N VAL A 44 -5.21 -4.40 -1.74
CA VAL A 44 -5.54 -5.44 -0.77
C VAL A 44 -5.62 -6.76 -1.53
N ILE A 45 -4.75 -7.70 -1.21
CA ILE A 45 -4.54 -8.93 -1.98
C ILE A 45 -4.80 -10.16 -1.11
N ASP A 46 -5.60 -11.09 -1.62
CA ASP A 46 -5.71 -12.44 -1.10
C ASP A 46 -4.65 -13.30 -1.80
N ASP A 47 -3.58 -13.64 -1.08
CA ASP A 47 -2.46 -14.42 -1.65
C ASP A 47 -2.84 -15.89 -1.90
N LEU A 48 -3.85 -16.40 -1.22
CA LEU A 48 -4.29 -17.78 -1.43
C LEU A 48 -4.93 -17.98 -2.81
N SER A 49 -5.79 -17.05 -3.22
CA SER A 49 -6.44 -17.08 -4.53
C SER A 49 -5.72 -16.27 -5.60
N GLY A 50 -4.78 -15.42 -5.21
CA GLY A 50 -4.09 -14.48 -6.10
C GLY A 50 -4.96 -13.32 -6.55
N ARG A 51 -6.06 -13.02 -5.85
CA ARG A 51 -7.00 -11.95 -6.23
C ARG A 51 -6.69 -10.65 -5.51
N THR A 52 -6.79 -9.54 -6.27
CA THR A 52 -6.82 -8.20 -5.70
C THR A 52 -8.26 -7.86 -5.32
N LEU A 53 -8.50 -7.67 -4.02
CA LEU A 53 -9.85 -7.43 -3.49
C LEU A 53 -10.24 -5.96 -3.53
N ALA A 54 -9.28 -5.07 -3.40
CA ALA A 54 -9.46 -3.63 -3.49
C ALA A 54 -8.18 -2.96 -3.93
N ALA A 55 -8.27 -1.82 -4.62
CA ALA A 55 -7.13 -1.04 -5.05
C ALA A 55 -7.46 0.44 -5.04
N ALA A 56 -6.46 1.28 -4.78
CA ALA A 56 -6.58 2.73 -4.85
C ALA A 56 -5.23 3.35 -5.22
N SER A 57 -5.23 4.50 -5.87
CA SER A 57 -4.01 5.21 -6.20
C SER A 57 -4.27 6.72 -6.38
N THR A 58 -3.19 7.49 -6.37
CA THR A 58 -3.25 8.92 -6.70
C THR A 58 -3.43 9.18 -8.20
N MET A 59 -3.28 8.14 -9.02
CA MET A 59 -3.50 8.21 -10.48
C MET A 59 -4.96 8.15 -10.88
N GLU A 60 -5.87 7.88 -9.95
CA GLU A 60 -7.29 7.76 -10.25
C GLU A 60 -7.88 9.08 -10.73
N LYS A 61 -8.93 9.00 -11.55
CA LYS A 61 -9.58 10.15 -12.16
C LYS A 61 -10.02 11.20 -11.13
N ASP A 62 -10.55 10.75 -10.00
CA ASP A 62 -11.02 11.64 -8.94
C ASP A 62 -9.88 12.36 -8.20
N ALA A 63 -8.68 11.80 -8.25
CA ALA A 63 -7.49 12.37 -7.63
C ALA A 63 -6.64 13.20 -8.59
N LYS A 64 -6.93 13.18 -9.89
CA LYS A 64 -6.19 13.95 -10.89
C LYS A 64 -6.33 15.45 -10.63
N GLY A 65 -5.24 16.16 -10.82
CA GLY A 65 -5.16 17.60 -10.55
C GLY A 65 -4.58 17.93 -9.18
N ASN A 66 -4.49 16.95 -8.28
CA ASN A 66 -3.84 17.10 -6.98
C ASN A 66 -2.44 16.48 -7.02
N TYR A 67 -1.48 17.09 -6.30
CA TYR A 67 -0.15 16.53 -6.19
C TYR A 67 -0.19 15.23 -5.37
N GLY A 68 0.20 14.12 -5.99
CA GLY A 68 0.10 12.77 -5.40
C GLY A 68 1.33 12.34 -4.60
N GLY A 69 2.36 13.16 -4.52
CA GLY A 69 3.64 12.79 -3.91
C GLY A 69 3.83 13.27 -2.47
N ASN A 70 2.75 13.55 -1.73
CA ASN A 70 2.83 14.02 -0.34
C ASN A 70 2.06 13.11 0.62
N VAL A 71 2.22 13.36 1.92
CA VAL A 71 1.58 12.58 3.00
C VAL A 71 0.06 12.70 2.97
N ALA A 72 -0.47 13.89 2.68
CA ALA A 72 -1.92 14.12 2.61
C ALA A 72 -2.56 13.27 1.49
N ALA A 73 -1.93 13.25 0.31
CA ALA A 73 -2.41 12.43 -0.82
C ALA A 73 -2.37 10.94 -0.47
N ALA A 74 -1.30 10.48 0.18
CA ALA A 74 -1.16 9.10 0.63
C ALA A 74 -2.26 8.73 1.64
N GLY A 75 -2.59 9.61 2.58
CA GLY A 75 -3.68 9.42 3.53
C GLY A 75 -5.03 9.26 2.84
N GLN A 76 -5.31 10.05 1.81
CA GLN A 76 -6.52 9.94 1.02
C GLN A 76 -6.60 8.61 0.27
N VAL A 77 -5.49 8.14 -0.29
CA VAL A 77 -5.42 6.81 -0.93
C VAL A 77 -5.74 5.72 0.07
N GLY A 78 -5.14 5.77 1.27
CA GLY A 78 -5.40 4.80 2.33
C GLY A 78 -6.87 4.77 2.75
N LYS A 79 -7.47 5.93 2.94
CA LYS A 79 -8.89 6.05 3.31
C LYS A 79 -9.81 5.48 2.23
N ARG A 80 -9.55 5.83 0.96
CA ARG A 80 -10.32 5.32 -0.18
C ARG A 80 -10.17 3.80 -0.31
N LEU A 81 -8.95 3.29 -0.15
CA LEU A 81 -8.70 1.85 -0.18
C LEU A 81 -9.48 1.14 0.92
N ALA A 82 -9.48 1.68 2.13
CA ALA A 82 -10.22 1.11 3.26
C ALA A 82 -11.72 1.06 2.99
N GLU A 83 -12.30 2.12 2.46
CA GLU A 83 -13.72 2.17 2.11
C GLU A 83 -14.07 1.07 1.09
N ARG A 84 -13.23 0.89 0.07
CA ARG A 84 -13.42 -0.13 -0.94
C ARG A 84 -13.25 -1.54 -0.39
N ALA A 85 -12.27 -1.74 0.49
CA ALA A 85 -12.02 -3.04 1.12
C ALA A 85 -13.17 -3.42 2.05
N VAL A 86 -13.66 -2.50 2.85
CA VAL A 86 -14.81 -2.74 3.74
C VAL A 86 -16.04 -3.08 2.91
N ALA A 87 -16.30 -2.38 1.81
CA ALA A 87 -17.39 -2.69 0.89
C ALA A 87 -17.27 -4.10 0.28
N ALA A 88 -16.03 -4.60 0.12
CA ALA A 88 -15.75 -5.96 -0.35
C ALA A 88 -15.77 -7.01 0.77
N GLY A 89 -16.11 -6.64 1.99
CA GLY A 89 -16.19 -7.56 3.13
C GLY A 89 -14.91 -7.74 3.91
N VAL A 90 -13.87 -6.93 3.66
CA VAL A 90 -12.59 -7.01 4.35
C VAL A 90 -12.64 -6.17 5.63
N GLY A 91 -12.37 -6.79 6.78
CA GLY A 91 -12.35 -6.07 8.07
C GLY A 91 -10.96 -5.92 8.67
N THR A 92 -10.02 -6.80 8.31
CA THR A 92 -8.67 -6.82 8.87
C THR A 92 -7.67 -7.11 7.76
N VAL A 93 -6.51 -6.48 7.81
CA VAL A 93 -5.44 -6.70 6.83
C VAL A 93 -4.08 -6.84 7.52
N VAL A 94 -3.15 -7.52 6.84
CA VAL A 94 -1.72 -7.52 7.19
C VAL A 94 -1.05 -6.45 6.35
N PHE A 95 -0.37 -5.50 6.98
CA PHE A 95 0.28 -4.41 6.27
C PHE A 95 1.66 -4.85 5.73
N ASP A 96 1.84 -4.77 4.42
CA ASP A 96 3.10 -5.03 3.74
C ASP A 96 3.65 -3.72 3.17
N ARG A 97 4.68 -3.19 3.79
CA ARG A 97 5.32 -1.94 3.35
C ARG A 97 6.13 -2.09 2.06
N ASN A 98 6.20 -3.29 1.49
CA ASN A 98 6.85 -3.57 0.19
C ASN A 98 8.31 -3.10 0.13
N GLY A 99 9.07 -3.24 1.23
CA GLY A 99 10.47 -2.82 1.32
C GLY A 99 10.69 -1.33 1.47
N PHE A 100 9.66 -0.50 1.44
CA PHE A 100 9.76 0.93 1.74
C PHE A 100 9.83 1.15 3.25
N LYS A 101 10.43 2.26 3.69
CA LYS A 101 10.45 2.60 5.11
C LYS A 101 9.04 2.99 5.57
N TYR A 102 8.66 2.55 6.78
CA TYR A 102 7.39 2.95 7.40
C TYR A 102 7.52 4.36 7.96
N HIS A 103 7.50 5.32 7.04
CA HIS A 103 7.70 6.73 7.33
C HIS A 103 7.06 7.59 6.23
N GLY A 104 6.70 8.81 6.56
CA GLY A 104 6.16 9.78 5.59
C GLY A 104 4.90 9.24 4.90
N ARG A 105 4.94 9.14 3.58
CA ARG A 105 3.79 8.72 2.76
C ARG A 105 3.30 7.31 3.08
N VAL A 106 4.20 6.37 3.34
CA VAL A 106 3.82 4.99 3.66
C VAL A 106 3.05 4.95 4.97
N LYS A 107 3.53 5.65 5.99
CA LYS A 107 2.81 5.79 7.26
C LYS A 107 1.50 6.54 7.08
N GLY A 108 1.50 7.61 6.29
CA GLY A 108 0.29 8.39 5.98
C GLY A 108 -0.81 7.54 5.36
N LEU A 109 -0.46 6.67 4.43
CA LEU A 109 -1.40 5.73 3.81
C LEU A 109 -1.95 4.75 4.84
N ALA A 110 -1.11 4.18 5.70
CA ALA A 110 -1.54 3.27 6.74
C ALA A 110 -2.49 3.95 7.74
N ASP A 111 -2.19 5.18 8.15
CA ASP A 111 -3.04 5.95 9.04
C ASP A 111 -4.41 6.24 8.39
N GLY A 112 -4.42 6.61 7.11
CA GLY A 112 -5.64 6.83 6.34
C GLY A 112 -6.50 5.56 6.24
N ALA A 113 -5.85 4.41 6.04
CA ALA A 113 -6.56 3.12 6.01
C ALA A 113 -7.22 2.82 7.35
N ARG A 114 -6.56 3.10 8.46
CA ARG A 114 -7.15 2.94 9.80
C ARG A 114 -8.34 3.84 10.01
N GLU A 115 -8.26 5.10 9.59
CA GLU A 115 -9.38 6.04 9.64
C GLU A 115 -10.56 5.56 8.82
N GLY A 116 -10.32 4.89 7.69
CA GLY A 116 -11.35 4.35 6.81
C GLY A 116 -11.96 3.02 7.28
N GLY A 117 -11.48 2.43 8.37
CA GLY A 117 -12.05 1.23 8.99
C GLY A 117 -11.24 -0.06 8.87
N LEU A 118 -10.00 0.02 8.44
CA LEU A 118 -9.11 -1.17 8.38
C LEU A 118 -8.19 -1.29 9.58
#